data_746a1cf0cff580c6fbfb046edf25a841
#
_entry.id   746a1cf0cff580c6fbfb046edf25a841
#
_cell.length_a   1.000
_cell.length_b   1.000
_cell.length_c   1.000
_cell.angle_alpha   90.00
_cell.angle_beta   90.00
_cell.angle_gamma   90.00
#
_symmetry.space_group_name_H-M   'P 1'
#
loop_
_entity.id
_entity.type
_entity.pdbx_description
1 polymer ?
#
loop_
_entity_poly.entity_id
_entity_poly.type
_entity_poly.pdbx_seq_one_letter_code
_entity_poly.pdbx_strand_id
1 'polypeptide(L)'
;VRVGFLHSLIRKEEKLLLDALAKRREVEVVMLDDRKMVFDLRSGPEVDVVLERCINHSRALHGLRLLENRGIRCVNSYAVANVCGDKLLTSLALEEAGVPQPEVRIAFTEASALVALDDIGYPAVLKPAVGSWGRLLSKVNDRDAAESILEHKTILGSYHHSIFYIQEYVEKHGRDIRSFVVGDECVAAIYRDSAHWITNTARGARASNCPVTAEVAAISLAAARAVGGGILAVDLFETPRGLLVNEVNYTMEFRNSIDTTGVDIPGRMVEHLVEGGQ
;
A
#
# COMPACT_ATOMS: atom_id res chain seq x y z
N VAL A 1 27.60 5.56 0.04
CA VAL A 1 26.41 5.29 0.87
C VAL A 1 26.20 3.79 0.95
N ARG A 2 26.12 3.23 2.15
CA ARG A 2 25.82 1.80 2.37
C ARG A 2 24.32 1.61 2.49
N VAL A 3 23.72 0.98 1.49
CA VAL A 3 22.28 0.74 1.40
C VAL A 3 21.96 -0.68 1.87
N GLY A 4 21.26 -0.82 2.98
CA GLY A 4 20.68 -2.08 3.41
C GLY A 4 19.46 -2.42 2.54
N PHE A 5 19.49 -3.53 1.83
CA PHE A 5 18.36 -4.01 1.03
C PHE A 5 17.60 -5.08 1.82
N LEU A 6 16.61 -4.67 2.60
CA LEU A 6 15.81 -5.57 3.45
C LEU A 6 14.75 -6.28 2.62
N HIS A 7 14.87 -7.59 2.45
CA HIS A 7 14.00 -8.35 1.56
C HIS A 7 13.63 -9.73 2.10
N SER A 8 12.52 -10.29 1.62
CA SER A 8 12.15 -11.69 1.83
C SER A 8 12.52 -12.57 0.62
N LEU A 9 12.25 -12.11 -0.59
CA LEU A 9 12.56 -12.79 -1.85
C LEU A 9 13.08 -11.75 -2.86
N ILE A 10 13.87 -12.21 -3.81
CA ILE A 10 14.31 -11.38 -4.95
C ILE A 10 13.41 -11.68 -6.15
N ARG A 11 12.32 -10.92 -6.28
CA ARG A 11 11.38 -10.95 -7.40
C ARG A 11 11.86 -10.02 -8.53
N LYS A 12 11.02 -9.77 -9.53
CA LYS A 12 11.35 -8.87 -10.65
C LYS A 12 11.56 -7.42 -10.17
N GLU A 13 10.72 -6.93 -9.26
CA GLU A 13 10.86 -5.60 -8.67
C GLU A 13 12.18 -5.42 -7.94
N GLU A 14 12.53 -6.39 -7.08
CA GLU A 14 13.77 -6.35 -6.31
C GLU A 14 15.01 -6.39 -7.24
N LYS A 15 14.96 -7.18 -8.33
CA LYS A 15 16.04 -7.18 -9.35
C LYS A 15 16.20 -5.83 -10.02
N LEU A 16 15.10 -5.19 -10.42
CA LEU A 16 15.12 -3.87 -11.05
C LEU A 16 15.69 -2.79 -10.11
N LEU A 17 15.38 -2.87 -8.81
CA LEU A 17 15.94 -1.97 -7.80
C LEU A 17 17.43 -2.22 -7.58
N LEU A 18 17.85 -3.48 -7.50
CA LEU A 18 19.27 -3.84 -7.37
C LEU A 18 20.08 -3.42 -8.60
N ASP A 19 19.51 -3.58 -9.81
CA ASP A 19 20.12 -3.08 -11.05
C ASP A 19 20.24 -1.55 -11.06
N ALA A 20 19.25 -0.83 -10.52
CA ALA A 20 19.30 0.62 -10.41
C ALA A 20 20.35 1.07 -9.36
N LEU A 21 20.42 0.41 -8.21
CA LEU A 21 21.46 0.64 -7.20
C LEU A 21 22.87 0.37 -7.74
N ALA A 22 23.07 -0.70 -8.50
CA ALA A 22 24.37 -1.06 -9.08
C ALA A 22 24.89 -0.04 -10.11
N LYS A 23 24.04 0.80 -10.70
CA LYS A 23 24.45 1.91 -11.57
C LYS A 23 25.06 3.09 -10.82
N ARG A 24 24.86 3.17 -9.51
CA ARG A 24 25.36 4.26 -8.65
C ARG A 24 26.70 3.85 -8.02
N ARG A 25 27.80 4.39 -8.51
CA ARG A 25 29.17 4.04 -8.09
C ARG A 25 29.45 4.33 -6.61
N GLU A 26 28.73 5.31 -6.05
CA GLU A 26 28.82 5.72 -4.65
C GLU A 26 28.03 4.81 -3.69
N VAL A 27 27.31 3.81 -4.21
CA VAL A 27 26.45 2.93 -3.41
C VAL A 27 27.08 1.54 -3.24
N GLU A 28 27.14 1.11 -1.99
CA GLU A 28 27.43 -0.27 -1.59
C GLU A 28 26.13 -0.91 -1.08
N VAL A 29 25.73 -2.04 -1.67
CA VAL A 29 24.48 -2.74 -1.27
C VAL A 29 24.81 -3.84 -0.27
N VAL A 30 24.15 -3.79 0.90
CA VAL A 30 24.20 -4.81 1.93
C VAL A 30 22.88 -5.58 1.92
N MET A 31 22.91 -6.87 1.54
CA MET A 31 21.71 -7.70 1.47
C MET A 31 21.26 -8.14 2.85
N LEU A 32 20.02 -7.81 3.22
CA LEU A 32 19.39 -8.10 4.50
C LEU A 32 18.19 -9.03 4.27
N ASP A 33 18.41 -10.36 4.31
CA ASP A 33 17.35 -11.37 4.13
C ASP A 33 16.61 -11.59 5.45
N ASP A 34 15.34 -11.15 5.54
CA ASP A 34 14.51 -11.25 6.76
C ASP A 34 14.30 -12.68 7.26
N ARG A 35 14.54 -13.67 6.41
CA ARG A 35 14.41 -15.10 6.73
C ARG A 35 15.66 -15.69 7.37
N LYS A 36 16.79 -14.98 7.26
CA LYS A 36 18.10 -15.41 7.73
C LYS A 36 18.67 -14.53 8.83
N MET A 37 18.19 -13.28 8.89
CA MET A 37 18.66 -12.32 9.89
C MET A 37 18.25 -12.73 11.29
N VAL A 38 19.18 -12.56 12.22
CA VAL A 38 18.94 -12.53 13.66
C VAL A 38 19.18 -11.10 14.11
N PHE A 39 18.15 -10.45 14.62
CA PHE A 39 18.28 -9.10 15.18
C PHE A 39 18.77 -9.17 16.62
N ASP A 40 19.94 -8.62 16.86
CA ASP A 40 20.41 -8.34 18.22
C ASP A 40 19.88 -6.97 18.66
N LEU A 41 19.23 -6.93 19.82
CA LEU A 41 18.72 -5.67 20.38
C LEU A 41 19.80 -4.67 20.79
N ARG A 42 21.06 -5.07 20.80
CA ARG A 42 22.22 -4.24 21.16
C ARG A 42 23.01 -3.73 19.97
N SER A 43 22.89 -4.35 18.81
CA SER A 43 23.62 -4.01 17.60
C SER A 43 22.72 -4.03 16.37
N GLY A 44 23.16 -3.42 15.29
CA GLY A 44 22.46 -3.39 14.00
C GLY A 44 23.43 -3.57 12.84
N PRO A 45 22.93 -3.75 11.61
CA PRO A 45 23.79 -3.79 10.43
C PRO A 45 24.46 -2.43 10.24
N GLU A 46 25.69 -2.45 9.72
CA GLU A 46 26.42 -1.22 9.39
C GLU A 46 25.97 -0.70 8.02
N VAL A 47 24.90 0.06 8.00
CA VAL A 47 24.30 0.68 6.82
C VAL A 47 23.84 2.10 7.13
N ASP A 48 23.82 2.97 6.12
CA ASP A 48 23.40 4.36 6.26
C ASP A 48 21.87 4.51 6.12
N VAL A 49 21.29 3.69 5.23
CA VAL A 49 19.86 3.70 4.95
C VAL A 49 19.39 2.30 4.57
N VAL A 50 18.14 1.97 4.88
CA VAL A 50 17.53 0.69 4.50
C VAL A 50 16.35 0.93 3.57
N LEU A 51 16.35 0.21 2.43
CA LEU A 51 15.19 0.07 1.55
C LEU A 51 14.42 -1.19 1.94
N GLU A 52 13.16 -1.02 2.36
CA GLU A 52 12.28 -2.11 2.78
C GLU A 52 11.56 -2.73 1.57
N ARG A 53 11.67 -4.06 1.41
CA ARG A 53 11.04 -4.87 0.35
C ARG A 53 10.57 -6.24 0.85
N CYS A 54 10.17 -6.35 2.13
CA CYS A 54 9.64 -7.59 2.68
C CYS A 54 8.23 -7.89 2.13
N ILE A 55 7.95 -9.18 1.97
CA ILE A 55 6.61 -9.64 1.55
C ILE A 55 5.65 -9.71 2.75
N ASN A 56 6.15 -10.09 3.90
CA ASN A 56 5.36 -10.25 5.11
C ASN A 56 5.33 -8.93 5.89
N HIS A 57 4.16 -8.30 5.95
CA HIS A 57 3.96 -7.00 6.61
C HIS A 57 4.42 -7.01 8.08
N SER A 58 4.09 -8.06 8.85
CA SER A 58 4.50 -8.15 10.26
C SER A 58 6.02 -8.18 10.42
N ARG A 59 6.74 -8.91 9.55
CA ARG A 59 8.21 -8.92 9.56
C ARG A 59 8.79 -7.59 9.14
N ALA A 60 8.24 -6.98 8.08
CA ALA A 60 8.61 -5.63 7.65
C ALA A 60 8.50 -4.64 8.80
N LEU A 61 7.33 -4.60 9.44
CA LEU A 61 7.03 -3.66 10.50
C LEU A 61 8.00 -3.79 11.69
N HIS A 62 8.22 -5.03 12.20
CA HIS A 62 9.14 -5.25 13.30
C HIS A 62 10.61 -5.03 12.90
N GLY A 63 10.99 -5.42 11.68
CA GLY A 63 12.32 -5.16 11.13
C GLY A 63 12.64 -3.67 11.05
N LEU A 64 11.71 -2.87 10.49
CA LEU A 64 11.83 -1.41 10.43
C LEU A 64 11.96 -0.81 11.83
N ARG A 65 11.12 -1.23 12.78
CA ARG A 65 11.18 -0.72 14.16
C ARG A 65 12.51 -1.00 14.83
N LEU A 66 13.06 -2.22 14.62
CA LEU A 66 14.36 -2.62 15.16
C LEU A 66 15.51 -1.79 14.56
N LEU A 67 15.48 -1.56 13.26
CA LEU A 67 16.50 -0.77 12.54
C LEU A 67 16.45 0.71 12.95
N GLU A 68 15.26 1.32 12.95
CA GLU A 68 15.08 2.72 13.36
C GLU A 68 15.46 2.95 14.83
N ASN A 69 15.23 1.97 15.72
CA ASN A 69 15.67 2.05 17.10
C ASN A 69 17.22 2.08 17.24
N ARG A 70 17.94 1.76 16.17
CA ARG A 70 19.40 1.88 16.05
C ARG A 70 19.85 3.17 15.33
N GLY A 71 18.93 4.08 15.06
CA GLY A 71 19.19 5.31 14.33
C GLY A 71 19.37 5.12 12.82
N ILE A 72 19.06 3.93 12.29
CA ILE A 72 19.18 3.67 10.85
C ILE A 72 17.94 4.23 10.15
N ARG A 73 18.14 5.08 9.18
CA ARG A 73 17.04 5.61 8.34
C ARG A 73 16.44 4.49 7.50
N CYS A 74 15.12 4.35 7.51
CA CYS A 74 14.40 3.38 6.70
C CYS A 74 13.47 4.05 5.69
N VAL A 75 13.40 3.52 4.50
CA VAL A 75 12.49 3.94 3.43
C VAL A 75 11.69 2.69 2.95
N ASN A 76 10.39 2.65 3.19
CA ASN A 76 9.65 3.61 4.00
C ASN A 76 9.90 3.40 5.50
N SER A 77 9.59 4.42 6.30
CA SER A 77 9.76 4.36 7.76
C SER A 77 8.77 3.38 8.42
N TYR A 78 9.07 2.99 9.67
CA TYR A 78 8.13 2.23 10.49
C TYR A 78 6.76 2.92 10.60
N ALA A 79 6.75 4.25 10.80
CA ALA A 79 5.50 5.00 10.93
C ALA A 79 4.64 4.90 9.68
N VAL A 80 5.24 5.09 8.51
CA VAL A 80 4.55 4.95 7.21
C VAL A 80 4.07 3.52 6.99
N ALA A 81 4.93 2.52 7.24
CA ALA A 81 4.57 1.11 7.08
C ALA A 81 3.42 0.70 8.02
N ASN A 82 3.40 1.21 9.25
CA ASN A 82 2.35 0.96 10.22
C ASN A 82 1.00 1.52 9.76
N VAL A 83 0.98 2.77 9.27
CA VAL A 83 -0.25 3.40 8.76
C VAL A 83 -0.73 2.72 7.48
N CYS A 84 0.13 2.55 6.49
CA CYS A 84 -0.26 1.97 5.20
C CYS A 84 -0.58 0.47 5.27
N GLY A 85 -0.05 -0.25 6.25
CA GLY A 85 -0.31 -1.69 6.45
C GLY A 85 -1.68 -2.00 7.06
N ASP A 86 -2.35 -1.02 7.63
CA ASP A 86 -3.67 -1.12 8.23
C ASP A 86 -4.65 -0.14 7.56
N LYS A 87 -5.73 -0.66 6.97
CA LYS A 87 -6.72 0.14 6.25
C LYS A 87 -7.47 1.12 7.15
N LEU A 88 -7.68 0.74 8.43
CA LEU A 88 -8.29 1.64 9.39
C LEU A 88 -7.38 2.84 9.66
N LEU A 89 -6.09 2.60 9.93
CA LEU A 89 -5.13 3.67 10.17
C LEU A 89 -4.94 4.56 8.94
N THR A 90 -4.89 3.95 7.73
CA THR A 90 -4.84 4.71 6.47
C THR A 90 -6.08 5.60 6.32
N SER A 91 -7.29 5.06 6.55
CA SER A 91 -8.53 5.84 6.42
C SER A 91 -8.61 6.97 7.43
N LEU A 92 -8.15 6.76 8.66
CA LEU A 92 -8.08 7.82 9.68
C LEU A 92 -7.11 8.93 9.25
N ALA A 93 -5.92 8.57 8.76
CA ALA A 93 -4.94 9.55 8.31
C ALA A 93 -5.45 10.38 7.11
N LEU A 94 -6.15 9.75 6.17
CA LEU A 94 -6.78 10.43 5.03
C LEU A 94 -7.90 11.37 5.51
N GLU A 95 -8.75 10.94 6.44
CA GLU A 95 -9.84 11.74 7.02
C GLU A 95 -9.31 12.97 7.74
N GLU A 96 -8.30 12.80 8.62
CA GLU A 96 -7.64 13.89 9.34
C GLU A 96 -7.01 14.93 8.41
N ALA A 97 -6.49 14.48 7.25
CA ALA A 97 -5.90 15.34 6.24
C ALA A 97 -6.93 15.93 5.23
N GLY A 98 -8.21 15.58 5.36
CA GLY A 98 -9.26 16.00 4.43
C GLY A 98 -9.09 15.46 3.01
N VAL A 99 -8.43 14.30 2.84
CA VAL A 99 -8.22 13.67 1.54
C VAL A 99 -9.46 12.86 1.16
N PRO A 100 -10.05 13.09 -0.03
CA PRO A 100 -11.24 12.36 -0.46
C PRO A 100 -11.02 10.85 -0.54
N GLN A 101 -11.89 10.10 0.12
CA GLN A 101 -11.90 8.64 0.15
C GLN A 101 -13.35 8.11 0.11
N PRO A 102 -13.57 6.83 -0.22
CA PRO A 102 -14.87 6.20 -0.05
C PRO A 102 -15.34 6.25 1.40
N GLU A 103 -16.65 6.28 1.60
CA GLU A 103 -17.24 6.23 2.93
C GLU A 103 -16.89 4.91 3.63
N VAL A 104 -16.52 4.99 4.92
CA VAL A 104 -16.07 3.85 5.72
C VAL A 104 -16.82 3.80 7.04
N ARG A 105 -17.17 2.61 7.47
CA ARG A 105 -17.65 2.30 8.81
C ARG A 105 -16.80 1.19 9.43
N ILE A 106 -16.58 1.27 10.74
CA ILE A 106 -15.85 0.24 11.50
C ILE A 106 -16.78 -0.32 12.54
N ALA A 107 -16.80 -1.65 12.64
CA ALA A 107 -17.58 -2.36 13.64
C ALA A 107 -16.75 -3.48 14.26
N PHE A 108 -17.09 -3.88 15.49
CA PHE A 108 -16.36 -4.90 16.25
C PHE A 108 -17.22 -6.12 16.61
N THR A 109 -18.51 -6.09 16.27
CA THR A 109 -19.45 -7.20 16.45
C THR A 109 -20.28 -7.39 15.19
N GLU A 110 -20.82 -8.58 14.98
CA GLU A 110 -21.75 -8.85 13.87
C GLU A 110 -22.95 -7.90 13.91
N ALA A 111 -23.54 -7.71 15.08
CA ALA A 111 -24.70 -6.85 15.24
C ALA A 111 -24.40 -5.40 14.84
N SER A 112 -23.27 -4.84 15.29
CA SER A 112 -22.87 -3.48 14.91
C SER A 112 -22.43 -3.39 13.43
N ALA A 113 -21.88 -4.47 12.88
CA ALA A 113 -21.53 -4.51 11.46
C ALA A 113 -22.76 -4.52 10.55
N LEU A 114 -23.83 -5.23 10.95
CA LEU A 114 -25.11 -5.18 10.22
C LEU A 114 -25.75 -3.78 10.27
N VAL A 115 -25.72 -3.11 11.42
CA VAL A 115 -26.19 -1.72 11.52
C VAL A 115 -25.38 -0.80 10.59
N ALA A 116 -24.05 -0.96 10.57
CA ALA A 116 -23.18 -0.17 9.73
C ALA A 116 -23.40 -0.44 8.22
N LEU A 117 -23.69 -1.70 7.84
CA LEU A 117 -24.02 -2.06 6.46
C LEU A 117 -25.37 -1.50 6.02
N ASP A 118 -26.37 -1.53 6.89
CA ASP A 118 -27.68 -0.94 6.61
C ASP A 118 -27.61 0.60 6.48
N ASP A 119 -26.73 1.25 7.25
CA ASP A 119 -26.49 2.70 7.21
C ASP A 119 -25.74 3.12 5.93
N ILE A 120 -24.67 2.43 5.57
CA ILE A 120 -23.86 2.74 4.38
C ILE A 120 -24.57 2.34 3.07
N GLY A 121 -25.48 1.38 3.16
CA GLY A 121 -26.27 0.85 2.04
C GLY A 121 -25.58 -0.27 1.27
N TYR A 122 -26.35 -0.91 0.40
CA TYR A 122 -25.90 -2.02 -0.43
C TYR A 122 -25.85 -1.62 -1.91
N PRO A 123 -24.88 -2.15 -2.69
CA PRO A 123 -23.82 -3.04 -2.26
C PRO A 123 -22.74 -2.31 -1.44
N ALA A 124 -22.11 -3.03 -0.52
CA ALA A 124 -20.97 -2.57 0.26
C ALA A 124 -19.77 -3.53 0.11
N VAL A 125 -18.59 -3.13 0.57
CA VAL A 125 -17.38 -3.95 0.52
C VAL A 125 -16.83 -4.18 1.92
N LEU A 126 -16.76 -5.45 2.34
CA LEU A 126 -16.05 -5.88 3.54
C LEU A 126 -14.59 -6.15 3.18
N LYS A 127 -13.67 -5.55 3.95
CA LYS A 127 -12.22 -5.74 3.79
C LYS A 127 -11.60 -6.22 5.12
N PRO A 128 -10.52 -7.01 5.09
CA PRO A 128 -9.72 -7.19 6.29
C PRO A 128 -8.98 -5.86 6.60
N ALA A 129 -8.90 -5.47 7.86
CA ALA A 129 -8.15 -4.28 8.27
C ALA A 129 -6.68 -4.38 7.83
N VAL A 130 -6.05 -5.54 8.08
CA VAL A 130 -4.70 -5.87 7.61
C VAL A 130 -4.79 -6.94 6.53
N GLY A 131 -4.18 -6.69 5.37
CA GLY A 131 -4.19 -7.62 4.24
C GLY A 131 -3.90 -6.91 2.92
N SER A 132 -3.39 -7.68 1.94
CA SER A 132 -2.97 -7.17 0.64
C SER A 132 -3.45 -8.03 -0.53
N TRP A 133 -3.21 -7.57 -1.76
CA TRP A 133 -3.50 -8.26 -3.04
C TRP A 133 -4.98 -8.57 -3.28
N GLY A 134 -5.90 -7.81 -2.70
CA GLY A 134 -7.34 -8.02 -2.90
C GLY A 134 -7.84 -9.38 -2.40
N ARG A 135 -7.16 -9.95 -1.39
CA ARG A 135 -7.60 -11.19 -0.73
C ARG A 135 -8.63 -10.89 0.35
N LEU A 136 -9.57 -11.82 0.53
CA LEU A 136 -10.63 -11.74 1.55
C LEU A 136 -11.51 -10.48 1.44
N LEU A 137 -11.58 -9.87 0.26
CA LEU A 137 -12.56 -8.84 -0.06
C LEU A 137 -13.91 -9.51 -0.37
N SER A 138 -14.98 -9.01 0.20
CA SER A 138 -16.33 -9.47 -0.06
C SER A 138 -17.20 -8.30 -0.49
N LYS A 139 -17.81 -8.40 -1.69
CA LYS A 139 -18.88 -7.49 -2.10
C LYS A 139 -20.19 -8.05 -1.54
N VAL A 140 -20.83 -7.28 -0.71
CA VAL A 140 -22.07 -7.64 -0.02
C VAL A 140 -23.21 -6.92 -0.72
N ASN A 141 -24.12 -7.67 -1.36
CA ASN A 141 -25.15 -7.08 -2.20
C ASN A 141 -26.46 -6.80 -1.45
N ASP A 142 -26.67 -7.47 -0.34
CA ASP A 142 -27.89 -7.41 0.47
C ASP A 142 -27.62 -7.87 1.90
N ARG A 143 -28.65 -7.75 2.74
CA ARG A 143 -28.57 -8.10 4.15
C ARG A 143 -28.36 -9.60 4.40
N ASP A 144 -29.00 -10.48 3.62
CA ASP A 144 -28.87 -11.92 3.80
C ASP A 144 -27.43 -12.37 3.52
N ALA A 145 -26.81 -11.82 2.46
CA ALA A 145 -25.39 -12.04 2.16
C ALA A 145 -24.49 -11.46 3.29
N ALA A 146 -24.86 -10.33 3.86
CA ALA A 146 -24.13 -9.73 4.99
C ALA A 146 -24.10 -10.65 6.20
N GLU A 147 -25.27 -11.14 6.64
CA GLU A 147 -25.40 -12.04 7.80
C GLU A 147 -24.54 -13.28 7.62
N SER A 148 -24.64 -13.94 6.47
CA SER A 148 -23.85 -15.13 6.15
C SER A 148 -22.34 -14.89 6.18
N ILE A 149 -21.85 -13.78 5.60
CA ILE A 149 -20.42 -13.45 5.55
C ILE A 149 -19.88 -13.08 6.93
N LEU A 150 -20.65 -12.34 7.73
CA LEU A 150 -20.25 -11.94 9.08
C LEU A 150 -20.16 -13.16 10.01
N GLU A 151 -21.13 -14.07 9.98
CA GLU A 151 -21.10 -15.34 10.71
C GLU A 151 -19.86 -16.16 10.34
N HIS A 152 -19.58 -16.34 9.04
CA HIS A 152 -18.37 -17.04 8.58
C HIS A 152 -17.09 -16.41 9.12
N LYS A 153 -17.00 -15.08 9.11
CA LYS A 153 -15.82 -14.36 9.61
C LYS A 153 -15.66 -14.56 11.12
N THR A 154 -16.73 -14.57 11.87
CA THR A 154 -16.70 -14.73 13.32
C THR A 154 -16.34 -16.17 13.71
N ILE A 155 -16.93 -17.16 13.07
CA ILE A 155 -16.73 -18.59 13.43
C ILE A 155 -15.38 -19.09 12.95
N LEU A 156 -14.97 -18.79 11.71
CA LEU A 156 -13.77 -19.34 11.06
C LEU A 156 -12.57 -18.40 11.11
N GLY A 157 -12.78 -17.14 11.47
CA GLY A 157 -11.74 -16.13 11.51
C GLY A 157 -10.83 -16.24 12.74
N SER A 158 -9.63 -15.65 12.63
CA SER A 158 -8.79 -15.35 13.78
C SER A 158 -9.26 -14.06 14.47
N TYR A 159 -8.69 -13.71 15.65
CA TYR A 159 -9.03 -12.47 16.34
C TYR A 159 -8.88 -11.19 15.49
N HIS A 160 -8.01 -11.20 14.48
CA HIS A 160 -7.90 -10.10 13.51
C HIS A 160 -9.15 -9.93 12.64
N HIS A 161 -10.00 -10.96 12.52
CA HIS A 161 -11.22 -10.92 11.74
C HIS A 161 -12.42 -10.36 12.50
N SER A 162 -12.25 -10.05 13.80
CA SER A 162 -13.27 -9.38 14.62
C SER A 162 -13.34 -7.85 14.39
N ILE A 163 -12.47 -7.32 13.50
CA ILE A 163 -12.55 -5.94 13.06
C ILE A 163 -13.19 -5.93 11.67
N PHE A 164 -14.38 -5.40 11.58
CA PHE A 164 -15.13 -5.28 10.34
C PHE A 164 -14.91 -3.90 9.73
N TYR A 165 -14.04 -3.83 8.71
CA TYR A 165 -13.86 -2.66 7.87
C TYR A 165 -14.87 -2.72 6.72
N ILE A 166 -15.81 -1.81 6.73
CA ILE A 166 -16.95 -1.73 5.82
C ILE A 166 -16.80 -0.46 4.99
N GLN A 167 -16.77 -0.60 3.66
CA GLN A 167 -16.61 0.53 2.74
C GLN A 167 -17.77 0.57 1.77
N GLU A 168 -18.23 1.76 1.39
CA GLU A 168 -19.18 1.93 0.29
C GLU A 168 -18.64 1.25 -0.98
N TYR A 169 -19.53 0.64 -1.75
CA TYR A 169 -19.17 0.14 -3.07
C TYR A 169 -19.12 1.29 -4.06
N VAL A 170 -17.95 1.56 -4.60
CA VAL A 170 -17.76 2.59 -5.64
C VAL A 170 -17.84 1.94 -7.01
N GLU A 171 -18.82 2.38 -7.83
CA GLU A 171 -18.89 1.99 -9.23
C GLU A 171 -17.80 2.71 -10.03
N LYS A 172 -16.84 1.96 -10.53
CA LYS A 172 -15.63 2.49 -11.18
C LYS A 172 -15.51 2.14 -12.67
N HIS A 173 -16.63 1.70 -13.28
CA HIS A 173 -16.70 1.40 -14.71
C HIS A 173 -15.58 0.49 -15.26
N GLY A 174 -15.17 -0.50 -14.44
CA GLY A 174 -14.20 -1.53 -14.84
C GLY A 174 -12.74 -1.11 -14.77
N ARG A 175 -12.40 0.07 -14.23
CA ARG A 175 -11.00 0.48 -14.05
C ARG A 175 -10.75 1.25 -12.76
N ASP A 176 -9.50 1.31 -12.36
CA ASP A 176 -8.99 2.24 -11.36
C ASP A 176 -7.63 2.80 -11.79
N ILE A 177 -7.12 3.76 -11.04
CA ILE A 177 -5.80 4.35 -11.26
C ILE A 177 -4.87 3.89 -10.16
N ARG A 178 -3.64 3.51 -10.53
CA ARG A 178 -2.52 3.40 -9.60
C ARG A 178 -1.49 4.46 -9.92
N SER A 179 -1.31 5.41 -9.03
CA SER A 179 -0.24 6.41 -9.11
C SER A 179 0.96 6.00 -8.28
N PHE A 180 2.14 6.51 -8.67
CA PHE A 180 3.41 6.24 -8.00
C PHE A 180 3.98 7.55 -7.50
N VAL A 181 4.15 7.64 -6.19
CA VAL A 181 4.72 8.81 -5.50
C VAL A 181 6.11 8.45 -4.99
N VAL A 182 7.08 9.31 -5.27
CA VAL A 182 8.44 9.20 -4.77
C VAL A 182 8.84 10.55 -4.19
N GLY A 183 8.96 10.62 -2.86
CA GLY A 183 9.14 11.90 -2.17
C GLY A 183 7.97 12.85 -2.42
N ASP A 184 8.25 14.01 -2.96
CA ASP A 184 7.26 15.06 -3.23
C ASP A 184 6.77 15.08 -4.70
N GLU A 185 6.98 14.00 -5.44
CA GLU A 185 6.58 13.92 -6.85
C GLU A 185 5.71 12.71 -7.15
N CYS A 186 4.62 12.91 -7.90
CA CYS A 186 3.87 11.84 -8.54
C CYS A 186 4.53 11.53 -9.88
N VAL A 187 5.42 10.54 -9.89
CA VAL A 187 6.33 10.26 -11.02
C VAL A 187 5.67 9.55 -12.19
N ALA A 188 4.61 8.78 -11.94
CA ALA A 188 3.90 8.02 -12.98
C ALA A 188 2.51 7.62 -12.48
N ALA A 189 1.63 7.24 -13.41
CA ALA A 189 0.36 6.60 -13.10
C ALA A 189 -0.05 5.62 -14.21
N ILE A 190 -0.82 4.60 -13.87
CA ILE A 190 -1.41 3.64 -14.79
C ILE A 190 -2.90 3.48 -14.51
N TYR A 191 -3.67 3.22 -15.56
CA TYR A 191 -4.98 2.60 -15.44
C TYR A 191 -4.83 1.09 -15.28
N ARG A 192 -5.73 0.48 -14.50
CA ARG A 192 -5.85 -0.97 -14.37
C ARG A 192 -7.26 -1.37 -14.76
N ASP A 193 -7.40 -1.89 -15.98
CA ASP A 193 -8.68 -2.27 -16.56
C ASP A 193 -8.98 -3.75 -16.27
N SER A 194 -10.19 -4.06 -15.81
CA SER A 194 -10.65 -5.42 -15.54
C SER A 194 -12.16 -5.53 -15.70
N ALA A 195 -12.62 -6.66 -16.23
CA ALA A 195 -14.05 -7.02 -16.22
C ALA A 195 -14.56 -7.38 -14.82
N HIS A 196 -13.66 -7.64 -13.88
CA HIS A 196 -14.00 -7.95 -12.49
C HIS A 196 -14.01 -6.66 -11.65
N TRP A 197 -14.88 -6.58 -10.64
CA TRP A 197 -14.96 -5.42 -9.76
C TRP A 197 -13.67 -5.15 -8.94
N ILE A 198 -12.83 -6.18 -8.73
CA ILE A 198 -11.45 -6.02 -8.22
C ILE A 198 -10.52 -5.86 -9.40
N THR A 199 -9.90 -4.71 -9.54
CA THR A 199 -9.03 -4.31 -10.66
C THR A 199 -7.53 -4.52 -10.41
N ASN A 200 -7.17 -5.42 -9.49
CA ASN A 200 -5.79 -5.70 -9.15
C ASN A 200 -5.07 -6.45 -10.31
N THR A 201 -3.86 -5.99 -10.69
CA THR A 201 -3.02 -6.64 -11.72
C THR A 201 -2.65 -8.07 -11.36
N ALA A 202 -2.54 -8.42 -10.09
CA ALA A 202 -2.34 -9.81 -9.64
C ALA A 202 -3.51 -10.74 -10.01
N ARG A 203 -4.68 -10.19 -10.36
CA ARG A 203 -5.87 -10.90 -10.85
C ARG A 203 -6.07 -10.78 -12.36
N GLY A 204 -5.06 -10.30 -13.08
CA GLY A 204 -5.09 -10.23 -14.55
C GLY A 204 -5.64 -8.91 -15.10
N ALA A 205 -5.74 -7.85 -14.31
CA ALA A 205 -6.08 -6.54 -14.85
C ALA A 205 -5.01 -6.06 -15.84
N ARG A 206 -5.47 -5.44 -16.94
CA ARG A 206 -4.59 -4.88 -17.97
C ARG A 206 -4.14 -3.48 -17.56
N ALA A 207 -2.82 -3.26 -17.58
CA ALA A 207 -2.26 -1.93 -17.36
C ALA A 207 -2.18 -1.13 -18.65
N SER A 208 -2.54 0.16 -18.57
CA SER A 208 -2.33 1.14 -19.62
C SER A 208 -1.85 2.47 -19.01
N ASN A 209 -1.18 3.31 -19.81
CA ASN A 209 -0.65 4.58 -19.32
C ASN A 209 -1.79 5.51 -18.89
N CYS A 210 -1.68 6.07 -17.69
CA CYS A 210 -2.53 7.14 -17.20
C CYS A 210 -1.70 8.43 -17.14
N PRO A 211 -2.09 9.51 -17.85
CA PRO A 211 -1.40 10.78 -17.72
C PRO A 211 -1.45 11.28 -16.27
N VAL A 212 -0.32 11.73 -15.75
CA VAL A 212 -0.27 12.40 -14.43
C VAL A 212 -0.83 13.82 -14.58
N THR A 213 -2.15 13.94 -14.50
CA THR A 213 -2.81 15.24 -14.50
C THR A 213 -2.57 15.98 -13.18
N ALA A 214 -2.81 17.29 -13.17
CA ALA A 214 -2.71 18.08 -11.93
C ALA A 214 -3.60 17.52 -10.81
N GLU A 215 -4.79 17.00 -11.14
CA GLU A 215 -5.71 16.40 -10.18
C GLU A 215 -5.17 15.07 -9.62
N VAL A 216 -4.69 14.16 -10.49
CA VAL A 216 -4.06 12.90 -10.07
C VAL A 216 -2.84 13.16 -9.20
N ALA A 217 -1.97 14.10 -9.59
CA ALA A 217 -0.80 14.47 -8.79
C ALA A 217 -1.21 15.05 -7.43
N ALA A 218 -2.15 15.99 -7.40
CA ALA A 218 -2.56 16.67 -6.18
C ALA A 218 -3.12 15.69 -5.13
N ILE A 219 -4.06 14.82 -5.52
CA ILE A 219 -4.64 13.84 -4.59
C ILE A 219 -3.65 12.78 -4.15
N SER A 220 -2.77 12.31 -5.07
CA SER A 220 -1.75 11.31 -4.76
C SER A 220 -0.72 11.87 -3.76
N LEU A 221 -0.27 13.11 -3.94
CA LEU A 221 0.64 13.77 -3.02
C LEU A 221 -0.03 14.11 -1.69
N ALA A 222 -1.30 14.48 -1.69
CA ALA A 222 -2.06 14.69 -0.46
C ALA A 222 -2.16 13.39 0.35
N ALA A 223 -2.51 12.28 -0.30
CA ALA A 223 -2.55 10.96 0.33
C ALA A 223 -1.18 10.51 0.85
N ALA A 224 -0.12 10.73 0.07
CA ALA A 224 1.24 10.41 0.48
C ALA A 224 1.64 11.19 1.74
N ARG A 225 1.38 12.50 1.77
CA ARG A 225 1.66 13.35 2.96
C ARG A 225 0.84 12.92 4.17
N ALA A 226 -0.44 12.56 3.99
CA ALA A 226 -1.30 12.11 5.07
C ALA A 226 -0.74 10.89 5.81
N VAL A 227 -0.08 9.97 5.10
CA VAL A 227 0.50 8.75 5.71
C VAL A 227 1.97 8.91 6.12
N GLY A 228 2.58 10.07 5.91
CA GLY A 228 3.96 10.37 6.32
C GLY A 228 4.99 10.41 5.19
N GLY A 229 4.57 10.34 3.93
CA GLY A 229 5.45 10.47 2.76
C GLY A 229 6.25 9.21 2.41
N GLY A 230 7.26 9.37 1.57
CA GLY A 230 8.18 8.32 1.16
C GLY A 230 7.96 7.80 -0.26
N ILE A 231 8.07 6.48 -0.45
CA ILE A 231 7.93 5.79 -1.74
C ILE A 231 6.64 4.97 -1.72
N LEU A 232 5.60 5.46 -2.38
CA LEU A 232 4.23 4.97 -2.20
C LEU A 232 3.53 4.74 -3.54
N ALA A 233 2.65 3.73 -3.59
CA ALA A 233 1.64 3.65 -4.63
C ALA A 233 0.26 3.97 -4.04
N VAL A 234 -0.49 4.84 -4.72
CA VAL A 234 -1.83 5.26 -4.32
C VAL A 234 -2.84 4.72 -5.33
N ASP A 235 -3.81 3.98 -4.85
CA ASP A 235 -4.92 3.47 -5.67
C ASP A 235 -6.10 4.42 -5.60
N LEU A 236 -6.54 4.91 -6.78
CA LEU A 236 -7.59 5.92 -6.90
C LEU A 236 -8.79 5.37 -7.66
N PHE A 237 -9.98 5.74 -7.21
CA PHE A 237 -11.22 5.56 -7.97
C PHE A 237 -11.61 6.84 -8.69
N GLU A 238 -12.00 6.72 -9.96
CA GLU A 238 -12.65 7.79 -10.72
C GLU A 238 -14.16 7.73 -10.46
N THR A 239 -14.74 8.81 -9.96
CA THR A 239 -16.16 8.87 -9.64
C THR A 239 -16.79 10.20 -10.09
N PRO A 240 -18.12 10.30 -10.18
CA PRO A 240 -18.78 11.59 -10.39
C PRO A 240 -18.49 12.63 -9.30
N ARG A 241 -18.05 12.20 -8.11
CA ARG A 241 -17.63 13.08 -7.01
C ARG A 241 -16.16 13.54 -7.13
N GLY A 242 -15.44 13.16 -8.19
CA GLY A 242 -14.00 13.34 -8.38
C GLY A 242 -13.21 12.07 -8.04
N LEU A 243 -11.91 12.24 -7.86
CA LEU A 243 -11.01 11.13 -7.47
C LEU A 243 -11.14 10.83 -5.98
N LEU A 244 -11.17 9.54 -5.63
CA LEU A 244 -11.19 9.05 -4.25
C LEU A 244 -10.01 8.12 -4.02
N VAL A 245 -9.29 8.29 -2.90
CA VAL A 245 -8.20 7.39 -2.49
C VAL A 245 -8.79 6.11 -1.90
N ASN A 246 -8.49 4.97 -2.52
CA ASN A 246 -8.95 3.66 -2.05
C ASN A 246 -7.94 2.94 -1.14
N GLU A 247 -6.65 3.09 -1.43
CA GLU A 247 -5.57 2.41 -0.70
C GLU A 247 -4.24 3.13 -0.93
N VAL A 248 -3.36 3.12 0.08
CA VAL A 248 -1.98 3.58 -0.03
C VAL A 248 -1.04 2.41 0.30
N ASN A 249 -0.12 2.10 -0.60
CA ASN A 249 0.77 0.95 -0.51
C ASN A 249 2.22 1.40 -0.30
N TYR A 250 2.86 1.01 0.80
CA TYR A 250 4.23 1.38 1.15
C TYR A 250 5.31 0.48 0.53
N THR A 251 4.97 -0.75 0.12
CA THR A 251 5.85 -1.65 -0.63
C THR A 251 5.30 -1.83 -2.04
N MET A 252 5.39 -0.78 -2.86
CA MET A 252 4.74 -0.73 -4.15
C MET A 252 5.30 -1.74 -5.16
N GLU A 253 4.39 -2.33 -5.96
CA GLU A 253 4.71 -3.15 -7.13
C GLU A 253 4.60 -2.28 -8.38
N PHE A 254 5.66 -2.21 -9.20
CA PHE A 254 5.77 -1.29 -10.33
C PHE A 254 6.26 -1.94 -11.64
N ARG A 255 6.60 -3.24 -11.63
CA ARG A 255 7.21 -3.93 -12.80
C ARG A 255 6.43 -3.79 -14.10
N ASN A 256 5.09 -3.76 -14.02
CA ASN A 256 4.22 -3.63 -15.18
C ASN A 256 3.99 -2.18 -15.60
N SER A 257 4.54 -1.22 -14.86
CA SER A 257 4.31 0.20 -15.07
C SER A 257 5.45 0.88 -15.81
N ILE A 258 6.66 0.31 -15.78
CA ILE A 258 7.85 0.87 -16.44
C ILE A 258 7.64 0.92 -17.96
N ASP A 259 7.38 -0.24 -18.57
CA ASP A 259 7.16 -0.33 -20.02
C ASP A 259 5.89 0.43 -20.47
N THR A 260 4.89 0.49 -19.59
CA THR A 260 3.59 1.14 -19.88
C THR A 260 3.69 2.66 -19.87
N THR A 261 4.48 3.23 -18.95
CA THR A 261 4.60 4.69 -18.76
C THR A 261 5.85 5.29 -19.38
N GLY A 262 6.88 4.46 -19.67
CA GLY A 262 8.21 4.90 -20.11
C GLY A 262 9.03 5.57 -18.99
N VAL A 263 8.57 5.53 -17.72
CA VAL A 263 9.24 6.17 -16.58
C VAL A 263 10.16 5.18 -15.88
N ASP A 264 11.40 5.59 -15.60
CA ASP A 264 12.36 4.81 -14.80
C ASP A 264 12.00 4.91 -13.29
N ILE A 265 10.91 4.26 -12.90
CA ILE A 265 10.44 4.26 -11.51
C ILE A 265 11.53 3.76 -10.55
N PRO A 266 12.23 2.63 -10.79
CA PRO A 266 13.29 2.18 -9.87
C PRO A 266 14.45 3.17 -9.76
N GLY A 267 14.84 3.85 -10.85
CA GLY A 267 15.84 4.91 -10.80
C GLY A 267 15.43 6.07 -9.90
N ARG A 268 14.18 6.54 -10.02
CA ARG A 268 13.61 7.61 -9.15
C ARG A 268 13.56 7.18 -7.67
N MET A 269 13.19 5.90 -7.40
CA MET A 269 13.20 5.36 -6.02
C MET A 269 14.60 5.36 -5.42
N VAL A 270 15.59 4.93 -6.18
CA VAL A 270 17.00 4.88 -5.75
C VAL A 270 17.56 6.29 -5.54
N GLU A 271 17.25 7.23 -6.41
CA GLU A 271 17.61 8.64 -6.26
C GLU A 271 17.09 9.21 -4.93
N HIS A 272 15.79 9.08 -4.66
CA HIS A 272 15.18 9.49 -3.40
C HIS A 272 15.78 8.80 -2.17
N LEU A 273 16.08 7.49 -2.30
CA LEU A 273 16.71 6.71 -1.22
C LEU A 273 18.10 7.24 -0.85
N VAL A 274 18.92 7.58 -1.86
CA VAL A 274 20.32 7.99 -1.68
C VAL A 274 20.41 9.47 -1.33
N GLU A 275 19.62 10.34 -1.94
CA GLU A 275 19.66 11.79 -1.78
C GLU A 275 18.83 12.33 -0.59
N GLY A 276 17.82 11.60 -0.16
CA GLY A 276 16.96 11.97 0.97
C GLY A 276 17.63 11.89 2.34
N GLY A 277 18.94 11.87 2.40
CA GLY A 277 19.77 11.85 3.61
C GLY A 277 20.45 13.17 3.95
N GLN A 278 20.07 14.26 3.29
CA GLN A 278 20.57 15.61 3.63
C GLN A 278 19.54 16.43 4.37
#